data_ab7d307cd887f44a61f6ff5957a6669b
#
_entry.id   ab7d307cd887f44a61f6ff5957a6669b
#
_cell.length_a   1.000
_cell.length_b   1.000
_cell.length_c   1.000
_cell.angle_alpha   90.00
_cell.angle_beta   90.00
_cell.angle_gamma   90.00
#
_symmetry.space_group_name_H-M   'P 1'
#
loop_
_entity.id
_entity.type
_entity.pdbx_description
1 polymer ?
#
loop_
_entity_poly.entity_id
_entity_poly.type
_entity_poly.pdbx_seq_one_letter_code
_entity_poly.pdbx_strand_id
1 'polypeptide(L)'
;MRLDGFGLFVDDMAKMIRFYKNVLGFEIKEEENTSNVYLVKDGTLFLLYGRNEFEKMTNQRYEYIKGLNGHFEIALYVDTFEEVDEAYKKAVENGATSVLEPELEPWEQRTC
;
A
#
# COMPACT_ATOMS: atom_id res chain seq x y z
N MET A 1 17.73 -5.83 -18.28
CA MET A 1 16.95 -6.05 -17.04
C MET A 1 15.80 -5.07 -17.03
N ARG A 2 14.61 -5.46 -16.58
CA ARG A 2 13.41 -4.61 -16.52
C ARG A 2 12.86 -4.63 -15.09
N LEU A 3 12.32 -3.51 -14.64
CA LEU A 3 11.51 -3.50 -13.43
C LEU A 3 10.17 -4.18 -13.75
N ASP A 4 9.84 -5.23 -13.01
CA ASP A 4 8.58 -5.95 -13.15
C ASP A 4 7.51 -5.38 -12.21
N GLY A 5 7.89 -5.18 -10.96
CA GLY A 5 7.00 -4.65 -9.96
C GLY A 5 7.66 -4.56 -8.59
N PHE A 6 6.82 -4.41 -7.59
CA PHE A 6 7.26 -4.41 -6.20
C PHE A 6 6.23 -5.10 -5.30
N GLY A 7 6.68 -5.54 -4.14
CA GLY A 7 5.84 -6.22 -3.16
C GLY A 7 6.02 -5.69 -1.75
N LEU A 8 4.95 -5.77 -0.99
CA LEU A 8 4.92 -5.47 0.43
C LEU A 8 4.84 -6.75 1.24
N PHE A 9 5.70 -6.90 2.21
CA PHE A 9 5.64 -7.99 3.18
C PHE A 9 4.67 -7.62 4.29
N VAL A 10 3.56 -8.35 4.39
CA VAL A 10 2.46 -8.03 5.28
C VAL A 10 2.28 -9.07 6.38
N ASP A 11 1.92 -8.60 7.55
CA ASP A 11 1.66 -9.42 8.73
C ASP A 11 0.20 -9.91 8.75
N ASP A 12 -0.74 -9.01 8.53
CA ASP A 12 -2.18 -9.29 8.46
C ASP A 12 -2.70 -9.12 7.04
N MET A 13 -2.72 -10.21 6.28
CA MET A 13 -3.14 -10.22 4.87
C MET A 13 -4.60 -9.77 4.72
N ALA A 14 -5.49 -10.26 5.55
CA ALA A 14 -6.92 -9.93 5.48
C ALA A 14 -7.16 -8.43 5.68
N LYS A 15 -6.50 -7.83 6.67
CA LYS A 15 -6.54 -6.38 6.92
C LYS A 15 -6.02 -5.58 5.72
N MET A 16 -4.90 -6.00 5.15
CA MET A 16 -4.29 -5.31 4.01
C MET A 16 -5.13 -5.45 2.73
N ILE A 17 -5.71 -6.63 2.48
CA ILE A 17 -6.66 -6.81 1.37
C ILE A 17 -7.85 -5.87 1.52
N ARG A 18 -8.47 -5.81 2.69
CA ARG A 18 -9.60 -4.89 2.92
C ARG A 18 -9.22 -3.43 2.70
N PHE A 19 -8.07 -3.01 3.20
CA PHE A 19 -7.62 -1.63 3.04
C PHE A 19 -7.36 -1.28 1.58
N TYR A 20 -6.52 -2.04 0.88
CA TYR A 20 -6.19 -1.77 -0.52
C TYR A 20 -7.41 -1.89 -1.45
N LYS A 21 -8.25 -2.89 -1.23
CA LYS A 21 -9.46 -3.10 -2.04
C LYS A 21 -10.56 -2.08 -1.76
N ASN A 22 -10.94 -1.91 -0.50
CA ASN A 22 -12.15 -1.15 -0.14
C ASN A 22 -11.87 0.34 0.08
N VAL A 23 -10.66 0.70 0.49
CA VAL A 23 -10.28 2.10 0.76
C VAL A 23 -9.57 2.71 -0.44
N LEU A 24 -8.56 2.04 -0.99
CA LEU A 24 -7.76 2.54 -2.11
C LEU A 24 -8.27 2.11 -3.49
N GLY A 25 -9.27 1.22 -3.56
CA GLY A 25 -9.90 0.81 -4.80
C GLY A 25 -9.07 -0.12 -5.70
N PHE A 26 -8.13 -0.86 -5.14
CA PHE A 26 -7.33 -1.83 -5.91
C PHE A 26 -8.18 -3.05 -6.27
N GLU A 27 -8.04 -3.55 -7.48
CA GLU A 27 -8.80 -4.71 -7.98
C GLU A 27 -8.22 -6.05 -7.48
N ILE A 28 -8.29 -6.28 -6.18
CA ILE A 28 -7.85 -7.53 -5.56
C ILE A 28 -8.95 -8.59 -5.74
N LYS A 29 -8.59 -9.72 -6.32
CA LYS A 29 -9.50 -10.86 -6.61
C LYS A 29 -9.37 -11.99 -5.60
N GLU A 30 -8.25 -12.06 -4.89
CA GLU A 30 -7.98 -13.08 -3.90
C GLU A 30 -8.86 -12.91 -2.67
N GLU A 31 -9.19 -14.04 -2.05
CA GLU A 31 -9.90 -14.09 -0.77
C GLU A 31 -8.98 -13.68 0.39
N GLU A 32 -9.57 -13.22 1.49
CA GLU A 32 -8.81 -12.69 2.65
C GLU A 32 -7.89 -13.71 3.33
N ASN A 33 -8.14 -15.00 3.14
CA ASN A 33 -7.32 -16.09 3.70
C ASN A 33 -6.14 -16.50 2.82
N THR A 34 -5.91 -15.82 1.71
CA THR A 34 -4.76 -16.07 0.84
C THR A 34 -3.44 -15.72 1.53
N SER A 35 -2.36 -16.40 1.14
CA SER A 35 -1.00 -16.03 1.59
C SER A 35 -0.34 -14.94 0.75
N ASN A 36 -0.84 -14.71 -0.45
CA ASN A 36 -0.29 -13.73 -1.40
C ASN A 36 -1.37 -13.10 -2.26
N VAL A 37 -1.15 -11.86 -2.66
CA VAL A 37 -1.95 -11.13 -3.63
C VAL A 37 -1.08 -10.70 -4.79
N TYR A 38 -1.58 -10.85 -6.02
CA TYR A 38 -0.92 -10.44 -7.25
C TYR A 38 -1.88 -9.65 -8.11
N LEU A 39 -1.53 -8.43 -8.46
CA LEU A 39 -2.29 -7.67 -9.45
C LEU A 39 -1.37 -6.76 -10.27
N VAL A 40 -1.83 -6.38 -11.43
CA VAL A 40 -1.22 -5.30 -12.21
C VAL A 40 -2.04 -4.04 -11.98
N LYS A 41 -1.40 -3.05 -11.38
CA LYS A 41 -1.99 -1.73 -11.12
C LYS A 41 -1.27 -0.70 -11.98
N ASP A 42 -2.02 -0.10 -12.89
CA ASP A 42 -1.49 0.93 -13.81
C ASP A 42 -0.17 0.51 -14.52
N GLY A 43 -0.15 -0.72 -15.02
CA GLY A 43 1.00 -1.30 -15.73
C GLY A 43 2.14 -1.81 -14.84
N THR A 44 2.02 -1.72 -13.52
CA THR A 44 3.03 -2.18 -12.56
C THR A 44 2.52 -3.38 -11.76
N LEU A 45 3.33 -4.42 -11.66
CA LEU A 45 3.02 -5.55 -10.78
C LEU A 45 3.07 -5.10 -9.32
N PHE A 46 1.99 -5.33 -8.60
CA PHE A 46 1.85 -5.04 -7.18
C PHE A 46 1.54 -6.33 -6.43
N LEU A 47 2.30 -6.58 -5.37
CA LEU A 47 2.21 -7.81 -4.58
C LEU A 47 1.97 -7.48 -3.10
N LEU A 48 1.08 -8.24 -2.47
CA LEU A 48 1.09 -8.42 -1.01
C LEU A 48 1.59 -9.83 -0.72
N TYR A 49 2.63 -9.95 0.08
CA TYR A 49 3.26 -11.21 0.40
C TYR A 49 3.24 -11.43 1.91
N GLY A 50 2.69 -12.55 2.35
CA GLY A 50 2.69 -12.90 3.78
C GLY A 50 4.10 -13.07 4.31
N ARG A 51 4.45 -12.38 5.40
CA ARG A 51 5.79 -12.46 6.03
C ARG A 51 6.21 -13.89 6.33
N ASN A 52 5.31 -14.68 6.91
CA ASN A 52 5.58 -16.06 7.25
C ASN A 52 5.89 -16.93 6.02
N GLU A 53 5.19 -16.71 4.92
CA GLU A 53 5.43 -17.45 3.67
C GLU A 53 6.78 -17.07 3.04
N PHE A 54 7.15 -15.80 3.10
CA PHE A 54 8.44 -15.34 2.62
C PHE A 54 9.60 -15.91 3.47
N GLU A 55 9.46 -15.93 4.78
CA GLU A 55 10.43 -16.54 5.69
C GLU A 55 10.61 -18.04 5.42
N LYS A 56 9.51 -18.77 5.20
CA LYS A 56 9.56 -20.18 4.81
C LYS A 56 10.27 -20.37 3.48
N MET A 57 9.93 -19.58 2.48
CA MET A 57 10.51 -19.67 1.14
C MET A 57 12.02 -19.42 1.13
N THR A 58 12.47 -18.44 1.91
CA THR A 58 13.89 -18.07 1.98
C THR A 58 14.67 -18.83 3.05
N ASN A 59 13.98 -19.61 3.90
CA ASN A 59 14.53 -20.26 5.07
C ASN A 59 15.32 -19.30 5.98
N GLN A 60 14.80 -18.10 6.15
CA GLN A 60 15.40 -17.03 6.95
C GLN A 60 14.34 -16.38 7.83
N ARG A 61 14.79 -15.68 8.86
CA ARG A 61 13.98 -14.80 9.67
C ARG A 61 14.38 -13.35 9.44
N TYR A 62 13.40 -12.47 9.41
CA TYR A 62 13.60 -11.04 9.17
C TYR A 62 13.10 -10.23 10.35
N GLU A 63 13.75 -9.10 10.59
CA GLU A 63 13.26 -8.07 11.50
C GLU A 63 12.37 -7.10 10.72
N TYR A 64 11.12 -6.96 11.18
CA TYR A 64 10.15 -6.05 10.56
C TYR A 64 9.94 -4.84 11.48
N ILE A 65 10.43 -3.70 11.04
CA ILE A 65 10.27 -2.43 11.76
C ILE A 65 8.80 -2.00 11.66
N LYS A 66 8.24 -1.60 12.79
CA LYS A 66 6.88 -1.06 12.84
C LYS A 66 6.89 0.45 12.61
N GLY A 67 5.86 0.91 11.91
CA GLY A 67 5.66 2.32 11.61
C GLY A 67 6.49 2.80 10.42
N LEU A 68 6.66 4.11 10.34
CA LEU A 68 7.39 4.76 9.25
C LEU A 68 8.88 4.44 9.32
N ASN A 69 9.44 3.83 8.29
CA ASN A 69 10.83 3.37 8.26
C ASN A 69 11.77 4.30 7.47
N GLY A 70 11.24 5.23 6.67
CA GLY A 70 12.04 6.18 5.90
C GLY A 70 12.85 5.58 4.73
N HIS A 71 12.54 4.36 4.29
CA HIS A 71 13.27 3.68 3.22
C HIS A 71 12.60 3.80 1.86
N PHE A 72 11.28 3.81 1.80
CA PHE A 72 10.51 3.94 0.57
C PHE A 72 9.10 4.43 0.86
N GLU A 73 8.44 4.90 -0.18
CA GLU A 73 7.02 5.23 -0.18
C GLU A 73 6.32 4.65 -1.40
N ILE A 74 5.01 4.53 -1.34
CA ILE A 74 4.15 4.24 -2.48
C ILE A 74 3.34 5.50 -2.72
N ALA A 75 3.61 6.18 -3.83
CA ALA A 75 2.85 7.35 -4.23
C ALA A 75 1.63 6.93 -5.05
N LEU A 76 0.48 7.44 -4.68
CA LEU A 76 -0.78 7.30 -5.42
C LEU A 76 -1.20 8.67 -5.93
N TYR A 77 -1.73 8.71 -7.13
CA TYR A 77 -2.15 9.94 -7.80
C TYR A 77 -3.66 9.96 -7.99
N VAL A 78 -4.25 11.12 -7.81
CA VAL A 78 -5.63 11.45 -8.18
C VAL A 78 -5.65 12.75 -8.98
N ASP A 79 -6.73 13.00 -9.72
CA ASP A 79 -6.75 14.06 -10.74
C ASP A 79 -7.02 15.47 -10.18
N THR A 80 -7.68 15.57 -9.02
CA THR A 80 -8.10 16.85 -8.44
C THR A 80 -7.65 17.01 -6.98
N PHE A 81 -7.59 18.26 -6.51
CA PHE A 81 -7.25 18.58 -5.12
C PHE A 81 -8.31 18.08 -4.15
N GLU A 82 -9.56 18.14 -4.53
CA GLU A 82 -10.69 17.62 -3.77
C GLU A 82 -10.55 16.10 -3.55
N GLU A 83 -10.15 15.37 -4.59
CA GLU A 83 -9.90 13.92 -4.49
C GLU A 83 -8.74 13.58 -3.56
N VAL A 84 -7.71 14.43 -3.43
CA VAL A 84 -6.65 14.27 -2.43
C VAL A 84 -7.24 14.33 -1.03
N ASP A 85 -8.05 15.35 -0.74
CA ASP A 85 -8.69 15.54 0.57
C ASP A 85 -9.63 14.37 0.92
N GLU A 86 -10.42 13.92 -0.04
CA GLU A 86 -11.34 12.80 0.12
C GLU A 86 -10.59 11.47 0.34
N ALA A 87 -9.55 11.21 -0.44
CA ALA A 87 -8.72 10.02 -0.31
C ALA A 87 -8.01 9.98 1.04
N TYR A 88 -7.42 11.10 1.47
CA TYR A 88 -6.81 11.24 2.80
C TYR A 88 -7.81 10.93 3.92
N LYS A 89 -8.96 11.61 3.92
CA LYS A 89 -10.01 11.41 4.91
C LYS A 89 -10.44 9.96 4.99
N LYS A 90 -10.74 9.36 3.84
CA LYS A 90 -11.15 7.97 3.74
C LYS A 90 -10.08 7.01 4.27
N ALA A 91 -8.82 7.26 3.94
CA ALA A 91 -7.71 6.42 4.41
C ALA A 91 -7.56 6.48 5.93
N VAL A 92 -7.56 7.68 6.52
CA VAL A 92 -7.42 7.88 7.97
C VAL A 92 -8.61 7.29 8.73
N GLU A 93 -9.85 7.52 8.27
CA GLU A 93 -11.05 6.93 8.86
C GLU A 93 -11.05 5.38 8.84
N ASN A 94 -10.28 4.78 7.93
CA ASN A 94 -10.16 3.33 7.78
C ASN A 94 -8.81 2.77 8.25
N GLY A 95 -8.11 3.49 9.12
CA GLY A 95 -6.99 2.97 9.89
C GLY A 95 -5.59 3.35 9.41
N ALA A 96 -5.46 4.20 8.40
CA ALA A 96 -4.18 4.78 8.05
C ALA A 96 -3.71 5.78 9.13
N THR A 97 -2.41 5.86 9.33
CA THR A 97 -1.80 6.86 10.22
C THR A 97 -1.41 8.08 9.39
N SER A 98 -1.94 9.24 9.75
CA SER A 98 -1.55 10.50 9.11
C SER A 98 -0.12 10.87 9.49
N VAL A 99 0.67 11.23 8.48
CA VAL A 99 2.01 11.81 8.64
C VAL A 99 1.97 13.30 8.32
N LEU A 100 1.20 13.67 7.29
CA LEU A 100 0.99 15.03 6.82
C LEU A 100 -0.48 15.20 6.46
N GLU A 101 -1.09 16.28 6.89
CA GLU A 101 -2.44 16.64 6.42
C GLU A 101 -2.37 17.23 5.00
N PRO A 102 -3.46 17.16 4.20
CA PRO A 102 -3.45 17.68 2.85
C PRO A 102 -3.10 19.18 2.81
N GLU A 103 -2.03 19.52 2.12
CA GLU A 103 -1.60 20.91 1.94
C GLU A 103 -1.22 21.22 0.48
N LEU A 104 -1.29 22.49 0.12
CA LEU A 104 -0.86 22.97 -1.19
C LEU A 104 0.63 23.26 -1.13
N GLU A 105 1.38 22.53 -1.95
CA GLU A 105 2.82 22.67 -2.04
C GLU A 105 3.25 23.88 -2.89
N PRO A 106 4.45 24.43 -2.67
CA PRO A 106 4.95 25.57 -3.48
C PRO A 106 5.04 25.31 -4.97
N TRP A 107 5.09 24.05 -5.40
CA TRP A 107 5.11 23.64 -6.81
C TRP A 107 3.70 23.33 -7.37
N GLU A 108 2.65 23.84 -6.73
CA GLU A 108 1.26 23.77 -7.18
C GLU A 108 0.65 22.35 -7.20
N GLN A 109 1.15 21.45 -6.36
CA GLN A 109 0.53 20.16 -6.08
C GLN A 109 -0.10 20.15 -4.68
N ARG A 110 -1.15 19.38 -4.52
CA ARG A 110 -1.73 19.09 -3.21
C ARG A 110 -1.31 17.71 -2.78
N THR A 111 -0.67 17.59 -1.61
CA THR A 111 -0.10 16.34 -1.10
C THR A 111 -0.54 16.06 0.33
N CYS A 112 -0.49 14.80 0.74
CA CYS A 112 -0.74 14.34 2.10
C CYS A 112 0.04 13.07 2.42
#